data_387d5149e6df3f86404ca682c59f18f6
#
_entry.id   387d5149e6df3f86404ca682c59f18f6
#
_cell.length_a   1.000
_cell.length_b   1.000
_cell.length_c   1.000
_cell.angle_alpha   90.00
_cell.angle_beta   90.00
_cell.angle_gamma   90.00
#
_symmetry.space_group_name_H-M   'P 1'
#
loop_
_entity.id
_entity.type
_entity.pdbx_description
1 polymer ?
#
loop_
_entity_poly.entity_id
_entity_poly.type
_entity_poly.pdbx_seq_one_letter_code
_entity_poly.pdbx_strand_id
1 'polypeptide(L)'
;MHRYRSHTCAALRKSDVGETVRLSGWVHRVRDHGGVLFIDLRDHYGITQVVADPDSPAFKVAETVRGEWVIRIDGLVKARSEDTVNKGMATGEIELYAQEIEVLGVAKELPLPVFGEPEYPEDVRLKYRFLDLRRETLHKNIVRRTQIISAMRTGMADAGFAEYTTPILTASSPEGARDFLVPSRIHEGKFFALPQAPQQYKQLLMVAGFDRYFQIAPCFRDEDPRADRLPGEFYQLDVEMSFVTQEDVWTTMEPMMTAVFEKFAEGKPVTKEWPRIPYDEAIRKYGSDKPDLRNPIVMEAVTEHFDGSGFKVFANMIASNPKVQVWAIPAKTGGSRAFCDRMNAWAQSQGQPGLGYIFWKEEDGKVGGSGPLAKNIGEERTEALRQQLGLEAGDACFFVAGDPAKFYKFAGEARTRAADELNLIDRDRFEMCWIVDFPFFEYNEEEKKIDFAHNPFSMPQGGLEALEGQDPLSIKAFQYDAVCNGFEIASGSIRNQSPELMVKAFEKVGLSQTDVEERFGGLYRAFQYGAPPHGGCAFGIDRVVMLLVGAKNLREITLFPMNQQAQDLLMNAPSPATPTQLRELALRVVPSKKD
;
A
#
# COMPACT_ATOMS: atom_id res chain seq x y z
N MET A 1 -0.94 6.20 46.50
CA MET A 1 -0.34 5.71 45.22
C MET A 1 -1.31 4.72 44.57
N HIS A 2 -1.47 4.77 43.24
CA HIS A 2 -2.33 3.81 42.53
C HIS A 2 -1.82 2.38 42.75
N ARG A 3 -2.74 1.36 42.75
CA ARG A 3 -2.39 -0.03 43.10
C ARG A 3 -1.29 -0.62 42.19
N TYR A 4 -1.28 -0.30 40.90
CA TYR A 4 -0.37 -0.92 39.95
C TYR A 4 0.76 -0.01 39.47
N ARG A 5 0.53 1.29 39.27
CA ARG A 5 1.58 2.21 38.82
C ARG A 5 1.26 3.68 39.18
N SER A 6 2.28 4.43 39.53
CA SER A 6 2.23 5.90 39.62
C SER A 6 2.73 6.58 38.35
N HIS A 7 3.68 5.93 37.65
CA HIS A 7 4.30 6.40 36.42
C HIS A 7 4.38 5.28 35.39
N THR A 8 4.54 5.65 34.09
CA THR A 8 4.89 4.70 33.04
C THR A 8 6.39 4.48 32.98
N CYS A 9 6.83 3.39 32.32
CA CYS A 9 8.26 3.05 32.21
C CYS A 9 9.08 4.03 31.33
N ALA A 10 8.45 5.00 30.70
CA ALA A 10 9.14 6.05 29.95
C ALA A 10 9.02 7.44 30.60
N ALA A 11 8.29 7.58 31.71
CA ALA A 11 7.92 8.89 32.25
C ALA A 11 9.02 9.53 33.13
N LEU A 12 9.82 8.72 33.82
CA LEU A 12 10.78 9.20 34.82
C LEU A 12 11.91 10.02 34.20
N ARG A 13 12.27 11.10 34.89
CA ARG A 13 13.33 12.02 34.51
C ARG A 13 14.22 12.35 35.74
N LYS A 14 15.29 13.09 35.50
CA LYS A 14 16.20 13.56 36.55
C LYS A 14 15.51 14.44 37.61
N SER A 15 14.38 15.08 37.25
CA SER A 15 13.53 15.83 38.19
C SER A 15 12.88 14.98 39.28
N ASP A 16 12.70 13.67 39.00
CA ASP A 16 12.01 12.76 39.91
C ASP A 16 12.96 12.07 40.90
N VAL A 17 14.25 12.43 40.86
CA VAL A 17 15.27 11.89 41.77
C VAL A 17 14.91 12.18 43.22
N GLY A 18 14.91 11.13 44.03
CA GLY A 18 14.52 11.21 45.47
C GLY A 18 13.06 10.81 45.69
N GLU A 19 12.24 10.68 44.67
CA GLU A 19 10.86 10.20 44.81
C GLU A 19 10.78 8.67 44.87
N THR A 20 9.84 8.17 45.67
CA THR A 20 9.44 6.78 45.67
C THR A 20 8.28 6.59 44.70
N VAL A 21 8.48 5.80 43.67
CA VAL A 21 7.51 5.59 42.59
C VAL A 21 7.15 4.12 42.45
N ARG A 22 6.03 3.86 41.80
CA ARG A 22 5.53 2.52 41.44
C ARG A 22 5.46 2.37 39.94
N LEU A 23 6.17 1.37 39.40
CA LEU A 23 6.09 0.96 37.99
C LEU A 23 5.51 -0.43 37.88
N SER A 24 4.80 -0.71 36.79
CA SER A 24 4.40 -2.06 36.40
C SER A 24 4.67 -2.30 34.91
N GLY A 25 5.15 -3.49 34.58
CA GLY A 25 5.49 -3.83 33.20
C GLY A 25 5.98 -5.27 33.08
N TRP A 26 6.48 -5.56 31.91
CA TRP A 26 7.13 -6.83 31.56
C TRP A 26 8.62 -6.74 31.79
N VAL A 27 9.19 -7.79 32.35
CA VAL A 27 10.64 -7.96 32.47
C VAL A 27 11.23 -8.19 31.09
N HIS A 28 11.83 -7.15 30.50
CA HIS A 28 12.42 -7.22 29.16
C HIS A 28 13.76 -7.96 29.18
N ARG A 29 14.58 -7.67 30.18
CA ARG A 29 15.90 -8.30 30.37
C ARG A 29 16.30 -8.27 31.84
N VAL A 30 17.00 -9.33 32.27
CA VAL A 30 17.69 -9.39 33.57
C VAL A 30 19.18 -9.58 33.34
N ARG A 31 20.00 -8.83 34.05
CA ARG A 31 21.47 -8.92 34.03
C ARG A 31 21.98 -8.97 35.46
N ASP A 32 22.97 -9.84 35.72
CA ASP A 32 23.73 -9.89 36.97
C ASP A 32 25.12 -9.28 36.74
N HIS A 33 25.48 -8.29 37.54
CA HIS A 33 26.78 -7.67 37.56
C HIS A 33 27.35 -7.68 38.98
N GLY A 34 28.10 -8.74 39.29
CA GLY A 34 28.77 -8.87 40.59
C GLY A 34 27.81 -9.00 41.77
N GLY A 35 26.65 -9.62 41.58
CA GLY A 35 25.64 -9.83 42.61
C GLY A 35 24.57 -8.74 42.68
N VAL A 36 24.68 -7.68 41.91
CA VAL A 36 23.62 -6.67 41.73
C VAL A 36 22.82 -7.01 40.48
N LEU A 37 21.50 -7.08 40.62
CA LEU A 37 20.60 -7.40 39.52
C LEU A 37 20.07 -6.14 38.85
N PHE A 38 20.19 -6.09 37.54
CA PHE A 38 19.62 -5.05 36.68
C PHE A 38 18.46 -5.63 35.89
N ILE A 39 17.27 -5.04 36.06
CA ILE A 39 16.06 -5.44 35.38
C ILE A 39 15.63 -4.30 34.46
N ASP A 40 15.59 -4.53 33.17
CA ASP A 40 14.97 -3.62 32.22
C ASP A 40 13.46 -3.89 32.24
N LEU A 41 12.68 -2.99 32.86
CA LEU A 41 11.23 -3.09 32.95
C LEU A 41 10.59 -2.32 31.80
N ARG A 42 9.77 -2.98 30.99
CA ARG A 42 9.13 -2.43 29.79
C ARG A 42 7.62 -2.36 29.97
N ASP A 43 7.04 -1.25 29.52
CA ASP A 43 5.60 -1.12 29.27
C ASP A 43 5.32 -0.63 27.82
N HIS A 44 4.09 -0.22 27.54
CA HIS A 44 3.72 0.34 26.23
C HIS A 44 4.55 1.59 25.83
N TYR A 45 4.97 2.37 26.81
CA TYR A 45 5.57 3.68 26.61
C TYR A 45 7.09 3.63 26.49
N GLY A 46 7.74 2.60 27.05
CA GLY A 46 9.20 2.46 27.02
C GLY A 46 9.76 1.57 28.11
N ILE A 47 11.02 1.85 28.47
CA ILE A 47 11.81 1.02 29.39
C ILE A 47 12.40 1.88 30.48
N THR A 48 12.40 1.36 31.73
CA THR A 48 13.17 1.89 32.85
C THR A 48 14.08 0.80 33.40
N GLN A 49 15.35 1.13 33.63
CA GLN A 49 16.27 0.24 34.32
C GLN A 49 16.01 0.25 35.82
N VAL A 50 15.82 -0.91 36.38
CA VAL A 50 15.63 -1.16 37.81
C VAL A 50 16.87 -1.84 38.36
N VAL A 51 17.32 -1.39 39.53
CA VAL A 51 18.44 -1.97 40.27
C VAL A 51 17.90 -2.69 41.49
N ALA A 52 18.21 -3.97 41.63
CA ALA A 52 17.98 -4.74 42.85
C ALA A 52 19.33 -5.05 43.50
N ASP A 53 19.59 -4.31 44.57
CA ASP A 53 20.78 -4.46 45.42
C ASP A 53 20.62 -5.65 46.34
N PRO A 54 21.66 -6.47 46.64
CA PRO A 54 21.60 -7.57 47.60
C PRO A 54 21.05 -7.21 48.98
N ASP A 55 21.27 -5.97 49.40
CA ASP A 55 20.78 -5.47 50.70
C ASP A 55 19.30 -5.03 50.65
N SER A 56 18.68 -5.00 49.48
CA SER A 56 17.27 -4.66 49.30
C SER A 56 16.34 -5.82 49.69
N PRO A 57 15.23 -5.53 50.41
CA PRO A 57 14.19 -6.52 50.64
C PRO A 57 13.63 -7.19 49.37
N ALA A 58 13.68 -6.46 48.24
CA ALA A 58 13.21 -6.89 46.95
C ALA A 58 14.13 -7.92 46.27
N PHE A 59 15.38 -8.06 46.70
CA PHE A 59 16.40 -8.85 46.02
C PHE A 59 16.01 -10.34 45.87
N LYS A 60 15.47 -10.97 46.92
CA LYS A 60 15.03 -12.35 46.87
C LYS A 60 13.97 -12.63 45.81
N VAL A 61 13.09 -11.68 45.58
CA VAL A 61 12.08 -11.79 44.50
C VAL A 61 12.75 -11.51 43.16
N ALA A 62 13.64 -10.53 43.08
CA ALA A 62 14.38 -10.18 41.86
C ALA A 62 15.16 -11.36 41.28
N GLU A 63 15.76 -12.21 42.12
CA GLU A 63 16.48 -13.44 41.69
C GLU A 63 15.57 -14.48 41.00
N THR A 64 14.27 -14.46 41.31
CA THR A 64 13.31 -15.40 40.75
C THR A 64 12.69 -14.96 39.44
N VAL A 65 12.66 -13.65 39.13
CA VAL A 65 12.00 -13.16 37.95
C VAL A 65 12.70 -13.59 36.66
N ARG A 66 11.91 -13.80 35.62
CA ARG A 66 12.40 -14.24 34.32
C ARG A 66 11.84 -13.32 33.22
N GLY A 67 12.43 -13.37 32.04
CA GLY A 67 11.98 -12.59 30.90
C GLY A 67 10.47 -12.75 30.62
N GLU A 68 9.84 -11.63 30.29
CA GLU A 68 8.42 -11.49 29.99
C GLU A 68 7.46 -11.79 31.18
N TRP A 69 7.95 -11.97 32.41
CA TRP A 69 7.10 -11.92 33.58
C TRP A 69 6.55 -10.50 33.76
N VAL A 70 5.33 -10.40 34.25
CA VAL A 70 4.72 -9.10 34.61
C VAL A 70 4.96 -8.86 36.10
N ILE A 71 5.60 -7.73 36.42
CA ILE A 71 5.93 -7.38 37.81
C ILE A 71 5.52 -5.94 38.09
N ARG A 72 5.26 -5.67 39.37
CA ARG A 72 5.15 -4.34 39.97
C ARG A 72 6.38 -4.08 40.80
N ILE A 73 6.93 -2.89 40.72
CA ILE A 73 8.11 -2.49 41.48
C ILE A 73 7.81 -1.16 42.17
N ASP A 74 7.99 -1.13 43.48
CA ASP A 74 8.09 0.11 44.26
C ASP A 74 9.57 0.40 44.50
N GLY A 75 10.01 1.61 44.21
CA GLY A 75 11.43 1.93 44.32
C GLY A 75 11.73 3.42 44.38
N LEU A 76 12.95 3.73 44.81
CA LEU A 76 13.49 5.07 44.89
C LEU A 76 14.19 5.44 43.58
N VAL A 77 13.81 6.56 43.01
CA VAL A 77 14.49 7.09 41.80
C VAL A 77 15.83 7.68 42.18
N LYS A 78 16.91 7.22 41.56
CA LYS A 78 18.27 7.77 41.72
C LYS A 78 18.83 8.23 40.39
N ALA A 79 19.66 9.26 40.41
CA ALA A 79 20.42 9.69 39.25
C ALA A 79 21.54 8.68 38.93
N ARG A 80 21.79 8.41 37.67
CA ARG A 80 23.00 7.72 37.22
C ARG A 80 24.22 8.64 37.27
N SER A 81 25.39 8.04 37.46
CA SER A 81 26.64 8.77 37.29
C SER A 81 26.81 9.15 35.80
N GLU A 82 27.56 10.22 35.52
CA GLU A 82 27.76 10.71 34.14
C GLU A 82 28.29 9.63 33.21
N ASP A 83 29.14 8.73 33.69
CA ASP A 83 29.73 7.62 32.94
C ASP A 83 28.74 6.51 32.61
N THR A 84 27.61 6.42 33.31
CA THR A 84 26.60 5.37 33.16
C THR A 84 25.30 5.83 32.51
N VAL A 85 25.21 7.12 32.14
CA VAL A 85 24.04 7.66 31.43
C VAL A 85 23.84 6.95 30.09
N ASN A 86 22.66 6.41 29.86
CA ASN A 86 22.29 5.76 28.61
C ASN A 86 21.49 6.71 27.72
N LYS A 87 22.14 7.35 26.76
CA LYS A 87 21.50 8.29 25.81
C LYS A 87 20.47 7.62 24.87
N GLY A 88 20.48 6.30 24.76
CA GLY A 88 19.54 5.52 23.96
C GLY A 88 18.18 5.25 24.65
N MET A 89 18.02 5.65 25.91
CA MET A 89 16.79 5.48 26.67
C MET A 89 16.23 6.82 27.13
N ALA A 90 14.92 7.00 27.04
CA ALA A 90 14.24 8.21 27.53
C ALA A 90 14.44 8.44 29.05
N THR A 91 14.62 7.34 29.80
CA THR A 91 14.87 7.32 31.25
C THR A 91 16.35 7.08 31.58
N GLY A 92 17.25 7.25 30.61
CA GLY A 92 18.66 6.85 30.71
C GLY A 92 19.51 7.66 31.70
N GLU A 93 19.01 8.76 32.23
CA GLU A 93 19.68 9.56 33.26
C GLU A 93 19.39 9.08 34.68
N ILE A 94 18.42 8.16 34.86
CA ILE A 94 17.97 7.67 36.17
C ILE A 94 17.97 6.13 36.21
N GLU A 95 17.91 5.63 37.44
CA GLU A 95 17.66 4.23 37.78
C GLU A 95 16.63 4.14 38.89
N LEU A 96 15.81 3.09 38.89
CA LEU A 96 14.87 2.80 39.96
C LEU A 96 15.46 1.75 40.88
N TYR A 97 15.80 2.13 42.12
CA TYR A 97 16.29 1.18 43.13
C TYR A 97 15.10 0.47 43.79
N ALA A 98 14.94 -0.81 43.53
CA ALA A 98 13.80 -1.59 44.00
C ALA A 98 13.77 -1.71 45.52
N GLN A 99 12.64 -1.39 46.14
CA GLN A 99 12.33 -1.59 47.53
C GLN A 99 11.37 -2.77 47.74
N GLU A 100 10.40 -2.91 46.85
CA GLU A 100 9.43 -4.02 46.82
C GLU A 100 9.20 -4.47 45.40
N ILE A 101 9.09 -5.78 45.19
CA ILE A 101 8.70 -6.40 43.91
C ILE A 101 7.54 -7.37 44.18
N GLU A 102 6.46 -7.17 43.42
CA GLU A 102 5.31 -8.11 43.38
C GLU A 102 5.22 -8.72 41.98
N VAL A 103 5.16 -10.05 41.90
CA VAL A 103 4.93 -10.79 40.67
C VAL A 103 3.43 -10.78 40.38
N LEU A 104 3.01 -10.13 39.31
CA LEU A 104 1.62 -10.04 38.87
C LEU A 104 1.23 -11.15 37.88
N GLY A 105 2.20 -11.66 37.13
CA GLY A 105 1.99 -12.76 36.20
C GLY A 105 3.29 -13.42 35.76
N VAL A 106 3.29 -14.73 35.71
CA VAL A 106 4.44 -15.51 35.23
C VAL A 106 4.30 -15.86 33.75
N ALA A 107 5.41 -15.96 33.05
CA ALA A 107 5.46 -16.48 31.70
C ALA A 107 6.10 -17.87 31.69
N LYS A 108 5.59 -18.75 30.82
CA LYS A 108 6.27 -20.01 30.47
C LYS A 108 7.47 -19.71 29.58
N GLU A 109 8.22 -20.73 29.22
CA GLU A 109 9.22 -20.65 28.16
C GLU A 109 8.58 -20.10 26.89
N LEU A 110 9.20 -19.05 26.31
CA LEU A 110 8.63 -18.33 25.18
C LEU A 110 8.84 -19.12 23.88
N PRO A 111 7.78 -19.32 23.07
CA PRO A 111 7.90 -19.94 21.75
C PRO A 111 8.66 -19.09 20.74
N LEU A 112 8.76 -17.78 21.00
CA LEU A 112 9.63 -16.85 20.29
C LEU A 112 10.15 -15.78 21.26
N PRO A 113 11.43 -15.42 21.22
CA PRO A 113 11.96 -14.37 22.07
C PRO A 113 11.51 -12.99 21.62
N VAL A 114 11.19 -12.15 22.59
CA VAL A 114 10.82 -10.75 22.36
C VAL A 114 12.07 -9.87 22.29
N PHE A 115 13.05 -10.11 23.16
CA PHE A 115 14.30 -9.36 23.20
C PHE A 115 15.21 -9.70 22.01
N GLY A 116 15.82 -8.66 21.42
CA GLY A 116 16.83 -8.79 20.36
C GLY A 116 16.25 -9.09 18.96
N GLU A 117 14.94 -9.26 18.84
CA GLU A 117 14.21 -9.44 17.58
C GLU A 117 14.84 -10.43 16.58
N PRO A 118 15.21 -11.65 16.98
CA PRO A 118 15.71 -12.63 16.03
C PRO A 118 14.64 -12.98 14.99
N GLU A 119 15.06 -13.39 13.81
CA GLU A 119 14.15 -13.88 12.79
C GLU A 119 13.44 -15.16 13.22
N TYR A 120 12.15 -15.24 12.94
CA TYR A 120 11.30 -16.39 13.19
C TYR A 120 10.40 -16.68 12.00
N PRO A 121 10.00 -17.95 11.78
CA PRO A 121 9.01 -18.30 10.77
C PRO A 121 7.71 -17.53 10.99
N GLU A 122 7.11 -17.07 9.90
CA GLU A 122 5.91 -16.23 9.94
C GLU A 122 4.76 -16.90 10.71
N ASP A 123 4.54 -18.21 10.50
CA ASP A 123 3.48 -18.96 11.18
C ASP A 123 3.62 -18.96 12.69
N VAL A 124 4.86 -19.02 13.21
CA VAL A 124 5.13 -18.92 14.66
C VAL A 124 4.79 -17.52 15.15
N ARG A 125 5.20 -16.48 14.41
CA ARG A 125 4.91 -15.08 14.73
C ARG A 125 3.41 -14.80 14.73
N LEU A 126 2.66 -15.33 13.77
CA LEU A 126 1.21 -15.16 13.67
C LEU A 126 0.46 -15.95 14.74
N LYS A 127 0.86 -17.18 15.02
CA LYS A 127 0.26 -17.99 16.08
C LYS A 127 0.43 -17.39 17.48
N TYR A 128 1.58 -16.79 17.73
CA TYR A 128 1.89 -16.12 19.00
C TYR A 128 1.96 -14.59 18.82
N ARG A 129 1.05 -14.04 18.00
CA ARG A 129 1.05 -12.63 17.61
C ARG A 129 1.09 -11.66 18.79
N PHE A 130 0.47 -12.02 19.93
CA PHE A 130 0.51 -11.22 21.16
C PHE A 130 1.93 -11.10 21.75
N LEU A 131 2.84 -12.05 21.49
CA LEU A 131 4.26 -11.93 21.85
C LEU A 131 5.03 -11.14 20.79
N ASP A 132 4.77 -11.41 19.52
CA ASP A 132 5.38 -10.69 18.40
C ASP A 132 5.08 -9.17 18.46
N LEU A 133 3.85 -8.79 18.86
CA LEU A 133 3.45 -7.40 19.11
C LEU A 133 4.20 -6.71 20.27
N ARG A 134 4.87 -7.45 21.15
CA ARG A 134 5.75 -6.89 22.19
C ARG A 134 7.13 -6.53 21.66
N ARG A 135 7.52 -7.03 20.47
CA ARG A 135 8.80 -6.75 19.84
C ARG A 135 8.83 -5.30 19.39
N GLU A 136 9.96 -4.64 19.56
CA GLU A 136 10.10 -3.19 19.43
C GLU A 136 9.66 -2.67 18.04
N THR A 137 10.16 -3.29 16.97
CA THR A 137 9.88 -2.84 15.60
C THR A 137 8.40 -2.96 15.27
N LEU A 138 7.78 -4.11 15.56
CA LEU A 138 6.37 -4.31 15.25
C LEU A 138 5.48 -3.42 16.14
N HIS A 139 5.77 -3.32 17.43
CA HIS A 139 5.07 -2.43 18.36
C HIS A 139 5.09 -0.97 17.86
N LYS A 140 6.27 -0.48 17.47
CA LYS A 140 6.46 0.86 16.91
C LYS A 140 5.63 1.07 15.63
N ASN A 141 5.62 0.09 14.72
CA ASN A 141 4.83 0.17 13.49
C ASN A 141 3.33 0.30 13.77
N ILE A 142 2.80 -0.49 14.72
CA ILE A 142 1.39 -0.45 15.10
C ILE A 142 1.02 0.87 15.78
N VAL A 143 1.87 1.37 16.68
CA VAL A 143 1.68 2.69 17.31
C VAL A 143 1.68 3.79 16.23
N ARG A 144 2.61 3.72 15.28
CA ARG A 144 2.69 4.68 14.17
C ARG A 144 1.43 4.63 13.30
N ARG A 145 0.92 3.43 12.98
CA ARG A 145 -0.37 3.25 12.28
C ARG A 145 -1.49 4.00 12.97
N THR A 146 -1.63 3.85 14.28
CA THR A 146 -2.68 4.53 15.06
C THR A 146 -2.54 6.05 15.00
N GLN A 147 -1.31 6.56 15.08
CA GLN A 147 -1.01 7.99 14.97
C GLN A 147 -1.34 8.56 13.58
N ILE A 148 -1.03 7.81 12.52
CA ILE A 148 -1.33 8.18 11.12
C ILE A 148 -2.85 8.26 10.92
N ILE A 149 -3.61 7.24 11.35
CA ILE A 149 -5.07 7.24 11.26
C ILE A 149 -5.67 8.42 12.05
N SER A 150 -5.16 8.71 13.23
CA SER A 150 -5.59 9.87 14.03
C SER A 150 -5.33 11.18 13.30
N ALA A 151 -4.17 11.32 12.65
CA ALA A 151 -3.85 12.51 11.86
C ALA A 151 -4.77 12.65 10.63
N MET A 152 -5.09 11.55 9.96
CA MET A 152 -6.06 11.56 8.85
C MET A 152 -7.43 12.05 9.34
N ARG A 153 -7.95 11.53 10.46
CA ARG A 153 -9.24 11.98 11.03
C ARG A 153 -9.23 13.47 11.35
N THR A 154 -8.16 13.95 11.98
CA THR A 154 -8.02 15.38 12.29
C THR A 154 -8.02 16.21 11.00
N GLY A 155 -7.22 15.83 10.02
CA GLY A 155 -7.15 16.54 8.73
C GLY A 155 -8.49 16.57 8.00
N MET A 156 -9.25 15.48 8.03
CA MET A 156 -10.59 15.43 7.43
C MET A 156 -11.58 16.34 8.17
N ALA A 157 -11.57 16.34 9.49
CA ALA A 157 -12.42 17.21 10.28
C ALA A 157 -12.09 18.71 10.04
N ASP A 158 -10.80 19.04 9.96
CA ASP A 158 -10.33 20.40 9.67
C ASP A 158 -10.71 20.84 8.25
N ALA A 159 -10.81 19.90 7.30
CA ALA A 159 -11.31 20.14 5.94
C ALA A 159 -12.86 20.18 5.84
N GLY A 160 -13.57 20.12 6.97
CA GLY A 160 -15.03 20.25 7.07
C GLY A 160 -15.82 18.97 6.76
N PHE A 161 -15.19 17.81 6.84
CA PHE A 161 -15.87 16.52 6.68
C PHE A 161 -16.42 16.00 8.02
N ALA A 162 -17.54 15.27 7.93
CA ALA A 162 -18.07 14.51 9.04
C ALA A 162 -17.83 13.00 8.83
N GLU A 163 -17.47 12.29 9.91
CA GLU A 163 -17.28 10.83 9.86
C GLU A 163 -18.65 10.15 10.03
N TYR A 164 -19.05 9.40 9.01
CA TYR A 164 -20.29 8.59 9.03
C TYR A 164 -19.93 7.12 8.85
N THR A 165 -20.74 6.24 9.44
CA THR A 165 -20.60 4.80 9.31
C THR A 165 -21.67 4.22 8.40
N THR A 166 -21.30 3.24 7.59
CA THR A 166 -22.19 2.53 6.67
C THR A 166 -22.34 1.07 7.08
N PRO A 167 -23.41 0.38 6.64
CA PRO A 167 -23.65 -1.01 7.02
C PRO A 167 -22.51 -1.97 6.62
N ILE A 168 -22.19 -2.91 7.52
CA ILE A 168 -21.27 -4.03 7.26
C ILE A 168 -22.03 -5.23 6.66
N LEU A 169 -23.27 -5.51 7.10
CA LEU A 169 -24.11 -6.50 6.47
C LEU A 169 -24.91 -5.83 5.36
N THR A 170 -24.59 -6.13 4.11
CA THR A 170 -25.19 -5.50 2.94
C THR A 170 -25.55 -6.52 1.85
N ALA A 171 -25.92 -6.05 0.69
CA ALA A 171 -26.11 -6.89 -0.49
C ALA A 171 -24.77 -7.13 -1.21
N SER A 172 -24.69 -8.24 -1.94
CA SER A 172 -23.60 -8.51 -2.88
C SER A 172 -23.46 -7.36 -3.88
N SER A 173 -22.22 -6.93 -4.12
CA SER A 173 -21.91 -5.87 -5.07
C SER A 173 -20.89 -6.38 -6.09
N PRO A 174 -21.19 -6.34 -7.38
CA PRO A 174 -20.30 -6.83 -8.42
C PRO A 174 -19.20 -5.81 -8.75
N GLU A 175 -18.33 -5.51 -7.78
CA GLU A 175 -17.22 -4.54 -7.92
C GLU A 175 -15.88 -5.20 -8.30
N GLY A 176 -15.91 -6.43 -8.84
CA GLY A 176 -14.75 -7.11 -9.41
C GLY A 176 -14.06 -8.14 -8.52
N ALA A 177 -14.13 -8.03 -7.19
CA ALA A 177 -13.65 -9.06 -6.26
C ALA A 177 -14.76 -10.05 -5.88
N ARG A 178 -14.39 -11.20 -5.30
CA ARG A 178 -15.37 -12.12 -4.70
C ARG A 178 -15.83 -11.59 -3.35
N ASP A 179 -17.15 -11.74 -3.08
CA ASP A 179 -17.73 -11.36 -1.80
C ASP A 179 -17.54 -12.42 -0.73
N PHE A 180 -17.38 -11.97 0.52
CA PHE A 180 -17.64 -12.81 1.69
C PHE A 180 -19.13 -12.84 1.97
N LEU A 181 -19.73 -14.03 2.00
CA LEU A 181 -21.17 -14.21 2.19
C LEU A 181 -21.48 -14.62 3.63
N VAL A 182 -22.50 -13.99 4.22
CA VAL A 182 -23.00 -14.28 5.56
C VAL A 182 -24.44 -14.78 5.45
N PRO A 183 -24.75 -16.04 5.80
CA PRO A 183 -26.08 -16.60 5.66
C PRO A 183 -27.07 -15.95 6.63
N SER A 184 -28.31 -15.73 6.16
CA SER A 184 -29.40 -15.21 6.98
C SER A 184 -30.15 -16.36 7.67
N ARG A 185 -30.25 -16.32 8.99
CA ARG A 185 -31.07 -17.27 9.76
C ARG A 185 -32.59 -17.05 9.56
N ILE A 186 -33.00 -15.80 9.30
CA ILE A 186 -34.42 -15.44 9.18
C ILE A 186 -34.96 -15.68 7.76
N HIS A 187 -34.08 -15.55 6.75
CA HIS A 187 -34.42 -15.73 5.34
C HIS A 187 -33.64 -16.90 4.79
N GLU A 188 -34.23 -18.09 4.83
CA GLU A 188 -33.63 -19.33 4.35
C GLU A 188 -33.11 -19.21 2.91
N GLY A 189 -31.88 -19.68 2.65
CA GLY A 189 -31.24 -19.64 1.34
C GLY A 189 -30.79 -18.25 0.87
N LYS A 190 -30.95 -17.21 1.71
CA LYS A 190 -30.47 -15.85 1.40
C LYS A 190 -29.26 -15.49 2.24
N PHE A 191 -28.42 -14.64 1.65
CA PHE A 191 -27.15 -14.23 2.24
C PHE A 191 -27.05 -12.70 2.24
N PHE A 192 -26.44 -12.17 3.30
CA PHE A 192 -25.79 -10.87 3.26
C PHE A 192 -24.39 -11.04 2.68
N ALA A 193 -23.83 -9.96 2.16
CA ALA A 193 -22.42 -9.88 1.83
C ALA A 193 -21.73 -8.88 2.75
N LEU A 194 -20.42 -9.08 3.00
CA LEU A 194 -19.57 -8.05 3.58
C LEU A 194 -19.16 -7.05 2.49
N PRO A 195 -19.11 -5.73 2.78
CA PRO A 195 -18.89 -4.71 1.75
C PRO A 195 -17.46 -4.76 1.22
N GLN A 196 -17.31 -4.77 -0.10
CA GLN A 196 -15.99 -4.62 -0.75
C GLN A 196 -15.45 -3.18 -0.60
N ALA A 197 -16.34 -2.21 -0.56
CA ALA A 197 -16.17 -0.81 -0.24
C ALA A 197 -17.56 -0.20 0.02
N PRO A 198 -17.69 0.94 0.73
CA PRO A 198 -18.98 1.60 0.97
C PRO A 198 -19.47 2.41 -0.24
N GLN A 199 -19.09 2.05 -1.48
CA GLN A 199 -19.26 2.85 -2.69
C GLN A 199 -20.72 3.28 -2.92
N GLN A 200 -21.66 2.37 -2.88
CA GLN A 200 -23.08 2.71 -3.12
C GLN A 200 -23.65 3.56 -1.96
N TYR A 201 -23.27 3.25 -0.72
CA TYR A 201 -23.80 3.98 0.44
C TYR A 201 -23.29 5.43 0.49
N LYS A 202 -22.03 5.69 0.18
CA LYS A 202 -21.52 7.06 0.16
C LYS A 202 -22.18 7.92 -0.91
N GLN A 203 -22.47 7.34 -2.09
CA GLN A 203 -23.24 8.01 -3.12
C GLN A 203 -24.69 8.25 -2.68
N LEU A 204 -25.33 7.29 -2.01
CA LEU A 204 -26.67 7.46 -1.43
C LEU A 204 -26.70 8.55 -0.35
N LEU A 205 -25.62 8.76 0.41
CA LEU A 205 -25.51 9.87 1.35
C LEU A 205 -25.53 11.22 0.60
N MET A 206 -24.85 11.33 -0.55
CA MET A 206 -24.88 12.55 -1.36
C MET A 206 -26.31 12.82 -1.89
N VAL A 207 -27.00 11.78 -2.38
CA VAL A 207 -28.40 11.88 -2.79
C VAL A 207 -29.32 12.26 -1.61
N ALA A 208 -29.01 11.80 -0.41
CA ALA A 208 -29.73 12.14 0.81
C ALA A 208 -29.47 13.57 1.34
N GLY A 209 -28.61 14.35 0.66
CA GLY A 209 -28.33 15.75 0.98
C GLY A 209 -27.16 15.97 1.95
N PHE A 210 -26.34 14.95 2.23
CA PHE A 210 -25.09 15.13 2.94
C PHE A 210 -24.03 15.71 1.97
N ASP A 211 -23.17 16.57 2.48
CA ASP A 211 -22.27 17.34 1.62
C ASP A 211 -20.83 16.80 1.59
N ARG A 212 -20.26 16.51 2.75
CA ARG A 212 -18.87 16.02 2.92
C ARG A 212 -18.84 14.84 3.86
N TYR A 213 -18.64 13.67 3.31
CA TYR A 213 -18.55 12.40 4.02
C TYR A 213 -17.13 11.88 4.02
N PHE A 214 -16.70 11.35 5.17
CA PHE A 214 -15.60 10.39 5.21
C PHE A 214 -15.88 9.25 6.19
N GLN A 215 -15.13 8.17 6.03
CA GLN A 215 -15.15 7.02 6.92
C GLN A 215 -13.79 6.34 6.93
N ILE A 216 -13.31 5.89 8.08
CA ILE A 216 -12.28 4.85 8.15
C ILE A 216 -13.00 3.52 7.93
N ALA A 217 -13.15 3.15 6.67
CA ALA A 217 -14.04 2.08 6.24
C ALA A 217 -13.35 0.71 6.28
N PRO A 218 -13.90 -0.28 6.99
CA PRO A 218 -13.50 -1.67 6.80
C PRO A 218 -14.05 -2.17 5.46
N CYS A 219 -13.16 -2.78 4.66
CA CYS A 219 -13.47 -3.35 3.35
C CYS A 219 -13.09 -4.83 3.34
N PHE A 220 -13.87 -5.65 2.64
CA PHE A 220 -13.72 -7.10 2.64
C PHE A 220 -13.68 -7.61 1.20
N ARG A 221 -12.60 -8.29 0.81
CA ARG A 221 -12.46 -8.89 -0.52
C ARG A 221 -11.84 -10.27 -0.40
N ASP A 222 -12.50 -11.27 -0.97
CA ASP A 222 -11.98 -12.63 -1.07
C ASP A 222 -11.05 -12.71 -2.29
N GLU A 223 -9.81 -12.29 -2.08
CA GLU A 223 -8.75 -12.23 -3.10
C GLU A 223 -7.49 -12.93 -2.61
N ASP A 224 -6.66 -13.35 -3.56
CA ASP A 224 -5.40 -14.00 -3.25
C ASP A 224 -4.44 -13.00 -2.57
N PRO A 225 -3.82 -13.40 -1.46
CA PRO A 225 -2.92 -12.53 -0.70
C PRO A 225 -1.62 -12.25 -1.44
N ARG A 226 -1.10 -11.02 -1.27
CA ARG A 226 0.22 -10.58 -1.77
C ARG A 226 0.93 -9.80 -0.67
N ALA A 227 2.16 -9.39 -0.92
CA ALA A 227 2.91 -8.56 0.02
C ALA A 227 2.21 -7.20 0.31
N ASP A 228 1.59 -6.62 -0.73
CA ASP A 228 0.85 -5.36 -0.72
C ASP A 228 -0.67 -5.53 -0.64
N ARG A 229 -1.15 -6.77 -0.36
CA ARG A 229 -2.58 -7.08 -0.26
C ARG A 229 -2.82 -8.13 0.82
N LEU A 230 -3.60 -7.78 1.83
CA LEU A 230 -4.06 -8.73 2.85
C LEU A 230 -5.21 -9.59 2.31
N PRO A 231 -5.31 -10.85 2.70
CA PRO A 231 -6.52 -11.64 2.47
C PRO A 231 -7.63 -11.14 3.40
N GLY A 232 -8.83 -11.00 2.84
CA GLY A 232 -10.03 -10.71 3.62
C GLY A 232 -10.26 -9.24 3.87
N GLU A 233 -9.79 -8.69 4.99
CA GLU A 233 -10.10 -7.32 5.39
C GLU A 233 -8.94 -6.33 5.24
N PHE A 234 -9.28 -5.10 4.91
CA PHE A 234 -8.36 -3.95 4.86
C PHE A 234 -9.15 -2.66 5.13
N TYR A 235 -8.45 -1.54 5.30
CA TYR A 235 -9.09 -0.29 5.68
C TYR A 235 -8.82 0.81 4.67
N GLN A 236 -9.85 1.61 4.40
CA GLN A 236 -9.76 2.80 3.54
C GLN A 236 -10.15 4.06 4.32
N LEU A 237 -9.45 5.16 4.05
CA LEU A 237 -10.01 6.50 4.25
C LEU A 237 -10.91 6.76 3.04
N ASP A 238 -12.19 6.52 3.20
CA ASP A 238 -13.19 6.65 2.14
C ASP A 238 -13.85 8.03 2.21
N VAL A 239 -13.97 8.71 1.06
CA VAL A 239 -14.36 10.12 0.97
C VAL A 239 -15.35 10.31 -0.16
N GLU A 240 -16.39 11.15 0.07
CA GLU A 240 -17.30 11.60 -0.97
C GLU A 240 -17.78 13.04 -0.68
N MET A 241 -17.97 13.83 -1.73
CA MET A 241 -18.39 15.22 -1.69
C MET A 241 -19.46 15.52 -2.74
N SER A 242 -20.45 16.35 -2.39
CA SER A 242 -21.46 16.87 -3.31
C SER A 242 -21.00 18.16 -3.98
N PHE A 243 -21.52 18.41 -5.19
CA PHE A 243 -21.31 19.65 -5.97
C PHE A 243 -19.84 19.95 -6.28
N VAL A 244 -19.10 18.93 -6.70
CA VAL A 244 -17.65 19.01 -6.95
C VAL A 244 -17.26 18.57 -8.35
N THR A 245 -16.15 19.12 -8.82
CA THR A 245 -15.37 18.68 -9.96
C THR A 245 -14.17 17.83 -9.50
N GLN A 246 -13.40 17.26 -10.43
CA GLN A 246 -12.12 16.56 -10.08
C GLN A 246 -11.17 17.49 -9.34
N GLU A 247 -11.03 18.74 -9.80
CA GLU A 247 -10.12 19.71 -9.20
C GLU A 247 -10.49 20.02 -7.75
N ASP A 248 -11.79 20.08 -7.43
CA ASP A 248 -12.26 20.27 -6.05
C ASP A 248 -11.88 19.11 -5.14
N VAL A 249 -11.92 17.87 -5.66
CA VAL A 249 -11.47 16.68 -4.90
C VAL A 249 -9.96 16.75 -4.66
N TRP A 250 -9.18 17.06 -5.71
CA TRP A 250 -7.72 17.12 -5.59
C TRP A 250 -7.26 18.23 -4.66
N THR A 251 -7.77 19.45 -4.84
CA THR A 251 -7.41 20.61 -4.00
C THR A 251 -7.83 20.44 -2.54
N THR A 252 -8.79 19.59 -2.25
CA THR A 252 -9.18 19.23 -0.89
C THR A 252 -8.27 18.14 -0.31
N MET A 253 -7.96 17.10 -1.07
CA MET A 253 -7.26 15.92 -0.55
C MET A 253 -5.73 16.06 -0.54
N GLU A 254 -5.14 16.75 -1.53
CA GLU A 254 -3.69 16.93 -1.61
C GLU A 254 -3.07 17.57 -0.37
N PRO A 255 -3.55 18.74 0.10
CA PRO A 255 -2.96 19.39 1.27
C PRO A 255 -3.07 18.52 2.52
N MET A 256 -4.19 17.84 2.71
CA MET A 256 -4.45 16.98 3.86
C MET A 256 -3.49 15.78 3.86
N MET A 257 -3.37 15.06 2.74
CA MET A 257 -2.49 13.91 2.65
C MET A 257 -1.01 14.29 2.65
N THR A 258 -0.64 15.39 2.00
CA THR A 258 0.72 15.94 2.06
C THR A 258 1.12 16.22 3.50
N ALA A 259 0.25 16.86 4.30
CA ALA A 259 0.51 17.14 5.71
C ALA A 259 0.66 15.85 6.54
N VAL A 260 -0.12 14.80 6.26
CA VAL A 260 0.05 13.49 6.90
C VAL A 260 1.43 12.90 6.57
N PHE A 261 1.82 12.91 5.29
CA PHE A 261 3.14 12.40 4.89
C PHE A 261 4.27 13.23 5.51
N GLU A 262 4.24 14.56 5.45
CA GLU A 262 5.26 15.43 6.04
C GLU A 262 5.43 15.16 7.56
N LYS A 263 4.33 14.95 8.27
CA LYS A 263 4.34 14.66 9.71
C LYS A 263 5.05 13.35 10.05
N PHE A 264 4.96 12.34 9.17
CA PHE A 264 5.46 11.00 9.44
C PHE A 264 6.63 10.55 8.55
N ALA A 265 7.08 11.40 7.64
CA ALA A 265 8.17 11.12 6.70
C ALA A 265 9.57 11.10 7.36
N GLU A 266 9.68 11.39 8.66
CA GLU A 266 10.95 11.41 9.39
C GLU A 266 12.03 12.34 8.74
N GLY A 267 11.57 13.48 8.21
CA GLY A 267 12.43 14.49 7.56
C GLY A 267 12.70 14.25 6.07
N LYS A 268 12.19 13.16 5.49
CA LYS A 268 12.30 12.93 4.03
C LYS A 268 11.44 13.94 3.28
N PRO A 269 11.91 14.46 2.13
CA PRO A 269 11.12 15.34 1.27
C PRO A 269 9.82 14.67 0.79
N VAL A 270 8.75 15.47 0.72
CA VAL A 270 7.42 15.05 0.24
C VAL A 270 6.97 16.00 -0.88
N THR A 271 6.46 15.47 -1.97
CA THR A 271 5.90 16.28 -3.08
C THR A 271 4.75 17.13 -2.57
N LYS A 272 4.80 18.45 -2.80
CA LYS A 272 3.78 19.40 -2.34
C LYS A 272 2.67 19.63 -3.37
N GLU A 273 3.04 19.75 -4.62
CA GLU A 273 2.13 19.90 -5.75
C GLU A 273 2.17 18.62 -6.56
N TRP A 274 1.12 17.84 -6.53
CA TRP A 274 1.06 16.53 -7.17
C TRP A 274 0.81 16.71 -8.68
N PRO A 275 1.73 16.31 -9.56
CA PRO A 275 1.50 16.43 -11.00
C PRO A 275 0.31 15.56 -11.43
N ARG A 276 -0.47 16.07 -12.42
CA ARG A 276 -1.54 15.34 -13.09
C ARG A 276 -0.97 14.74 -14.36
N ILE A 277 -0.91 13.42 -14.42
CA ILE A 277 -0.34 12.69 -15.55
C ILE A 277 -1.47 11.90 -16.21
N PRO A 278 -1.82 12.19 -17.47
CA PRO A 278 -2.79 11.39 -18.20
C PRO A 278 -2.37 9.91 -18.29
N TYR A 279 -3.34 9.00 -18.17
CA TYR A 279 -3.10 7.57 -18.20
C TYR A 279 -2.22 7.13 -19.39
N ASP A 280 -2.57 7.58 -20.61
CA ASP A 280 -1.81 7.21 -21.81
C ASP A 280 -0.36 7.71 -21.76
N GLU A 281 -0.15 8.88 -21.15
CA GLU A 281 1.20 9.43 -20.94
C GLU A 281 1.98 8.62 -19.91
N ALA A 282 1.34 8.20 -18.81
CA ALA A 282 1.96 7.36 -17.78
C ALA A 282 2.40 6.02 -18.37
N ILE A 283 1.54 5.38 -19.16
CA ILE A 283 1.87 4.13 -19.85
C ILE A 283 3.05 4.34 -20.82
N ARG A 284 3.02 5.38 -21.62
CA ARG A 284 4.07 5.65 -22.61
C ARG A 284 5.42 6.00 -21.98
N LYS A 285 5.42 6.87 -20.97
CA LYS A 285 6.66 7.36 -20.33
C LYS A 285 7.26 6.40 -19.31
N TYR A 286 6.42 5.67 -18.59
CA TYR A 286 6.85 4.89 -17.43
C TYR A 286 6.52 3.39 -17.53
N GLY A 287 5.69 2.99 -18.49
CA GLY A 287 5.24 1.60 -18.65
C GLY A 287 4.31 1.12 -17.53
N SER A 288 3.65 2.05 -16.83
CA SER A 288 2.80 1.75 -15.69
C SER A 288 1.82 2.89 -15.44
N ASP A 289 0.61 2.54 -15.02
CA ASP A 289 -0.38 3.45 -14.43
C ASP A 289 -0.05 3.83 -12.96
N LYS A 290 1.02 3.27 -12.42
CA LYS A 290 1.53 3.52 -11.05
C LYS A 290 3.03 3.83 -11.07
N PRO A 291 3.44 4.95 -11.71
CA PRO A 291 4.86 5.24 -11.90
C PRO A 291 5.56 5.58 -10.58
N ASP A 292 6.75 5.04 -10.40
CA ASP A 292 7.69 5.56 -9.40
C ASP A 292 8.44 6.76 -10.01
N LEU A 293 8.06 7.96 -9.59
CA LEU A 293 8.66 9.20 -10.10
C LEU A 293 10.05 9.49 -9.48
N ARG A 294 10.48 8.73 -8.47
CA ARG A 294 11.85 8.77 -7.96
C ARG A 294 12.86 8.17 -8.95
N ASN A 295 12.37 7.34 -9.87
CA ASN A 295 13.14 6.79 -10.97
C ASN A 295 13.21 7.83 -12.10
N PRO A 296 14.40 8.38 -12.40
CA PRO A 296 14.53 9.46 -13.39
C PRO A 296 14.43 9.00 -14.85
N ILE A 297 14.39 7.69 -15.11
CA ILE A 297 14.29 7.16 -16.47
C ILE A 297 12.89 7.46 -17.03
N VAL A 298 12.85 8.16 -18.17
CA VAL A 298 11.64 8.40 -18.95
C VAL A 298 11.81 7.73 -20.31
N MET A 299 10.84 6.90 -20.68
CA MET A 299 10.86 6.22 -21.98
C MET A 299 10.36 7.14 -23.09
N GLU A 300 10.91 6.97 -24.29
CA GLU A 300 10.51 7.71 -25.48
C GLU A 300 10.25 6.78 -26.67
N ALA A 301 9.31 7.20 -27.53
CA ALA A 301 9.08 6.54 -28.80
C ALA A 301 10.16 6.95 -29.80
N VAL A 302 10.78 5.97 -30.45
CA VAL A 302 11.91 6.17 -31.38
C VAL A 302 11.73 5.32 -32.65
N THR A 303 10.50 5.05 -33.02
CA THR A 303 10.12 4.18 -34.13
C THR A 303 10.74 4.61 -35.45
N GLU A 304 10.83 5.93 -35.71
CA GLU A 304 11.38 6.53 -36.94
C GLU A 304 12.85 6.17 -37.19
N HIS A 305 13.63 5.95 -36.13
CA HIS A 305 15.04 5.57 -36.27
C HIS A 305 15.22 4.11 -36.70
N PHE A 306 14.18 3.28 -36.56
CA PHE A 306 14.21 1.88 -36.91
C PHE A 306 13.43 1.56 -38.18
N ASP A 307 12.51 2.43 -38.61
CA ASP A 307 11.76 2.26 -39.85
C ASP A 307 12.71 2.31 -41.06
N GLY A 308 12.60 1.29 -41.92
CA GLY A 308 13.48 1.12 -43.07
C GLY A 308 14.97 0.95 -42.75
N SER A 309 15.34 0.72 -41.47
CA SER A 309 16.73 0.55 -41.06
C SER A 309 17.35 -0.79 -41.47
N GLY A 310 18.67 -0.91 -41.32
CA GLY A 310 19.38 -2.17 -41.51
C GLY A 310 19.09 -3.23 -40.43
N PHE A 311 18.50 -2.85 -39.29
CA PHE A 311 18.05 -3.81 -38.28
C PHE A 311 16.71 -4.44 -38.69
N LYS A 312 16.79 -5.46 -39.52
CA LYS A 312 15.64 -6.05 -40.23
C LYS A 312 14.52 -6.55 -39.30
N VAL A 313 14.86 -6.98 -38.08
CA VAL A 313 13.84 -7.45 -37.10
C VAL A 313 12.82 -6.35 -36.82
N PHE A 314 13.25 -5.18 -36.39
CA PHE A 314 12.36 -4.08 -36.07
C PHE A 314 11.76 -3.45 -37.33
N ALA A 315 12.55 -3.24 -38.37
CA ALA A 315 12.08 -2.70 -39.64
C ALA A 315 10.94 -3.52 -40.24
N ASN A 316 11.05 -4.85 -40.24
CA ASN A 316 10.00 -5.74 -40.76
C ASN A 316 8.74 -5.72 -39.86
N MET A 317 8.91 -5.68 -38.53
CA MET A 317 7.77 -5.56 -37.60
C MET A 317 6.99 -4.27 -37.88
N ILE A 318 7.67 -3.13 -38.01
CA ILE A 318 7.06 -1.82 -38.30
C ILE A 318 6.33 -1.87 -39.66
N ALA A 319 6.97 -2.37 -40.69
CA ALA A 319 6.39 -2.46 -42.02
C ALA A 319 5.15 -3.37 -42.10
N SER A 320 5.08 -4.40 -41.26
CA SER A 320 4.01 -5.40 -41.26
C SER A 320 2.76 -4.99 -40.48
N ASN A 321 2.89 -4.08 -39.52
CA ASN A 321 1.79 -3.69 -38.61
C ASN A 321 1.93 -2.24 -38.16
N PRO A 322 0.97 -1.34 -38.52
CA PRO A 322 1.01 0.08 -38.18
C PRO A 322 0.89 0.36 -36.67
N LYS A 323 0.48 -0.61 -35.85
CA LYS A 323 0.44 -0.48 -34.39
C LYS A 323 1.81 -0.66 -33.73
N VAL A 324 2.80 -1.19 -34.47
CA VAL A 324 4.14 -1.45 -33.92
C VAL A 324 4.87 -0.15 -33.67
N GLN A 325 5.38 -0.03 -32.46
CA GLN A 325 6.27 1.06 -32.04
C GLN A 325 7.58 0.49 -31.48
N VAL A 326 8.61 1.32 -31.48
CA VAL A 326 9.87 1.06 -30.76
C VAL A 326 10.00 2.10 -29.66
N TRP A 327 10.12 1.62 -28.42
CA TRP A 327 10.35 2.49 -27.28
C TRP A 327 11.77 2.33 -26.76
N ALA A 328 12.38 3.47 -26.44
CA ALA A 328 13.71 3.59 -25.87
C ALA A 328 13.62 3.72 -24.35
N ILE A 329 14.50 3.02 -23.65
CA ILE A 329 14.70 3.10 -22.19
C ILE A 329 16.10 3.64 -21.97
N PRO A 330 16.29 4.98 -21.84
CA PRO A 330 17.59 5.59 -21.64
C PRO A 330 18.14 5.26 -20.26
N ALA A 331 19.39 4.80 -20.19
CA ALA A 331 20.07 4.40 -18.96
C ALA A 331 21.36 5.21 -18.80
N LYS A 332 21.27 6.37 -18.16
CA LYS A 332 22.44 7.20 -17.86
C LYS A 332 23.39 6.43 -16.96
N THR A 333 24.71 6.59 -17.22
CA THR A 333 25.80 5.82 -16.57
C THR A 333 25.78 4.31 -16.82
N GLY A 334 24.88 3.81 -17.67
CA GLY A 334 24.73 2.39 -18.02
C GLY A 334 25.62 1.90 -19.17
N GLY A 335 26.60 2.70 -19.64
CA GLY A 335 27.38 2.46 -20.85
C GLY A 335 28.42 1.33 -20.79
N SER A 336 28.30 0.38 -19.84
CA SER A 336 29.13 -0.81 -19.80
C SER A 336 28.48 -1.99 -20.51
N ARG A 337 29.25 -2.70 -21.34
CA ARG A 337 28.79 -3.91 -22.03
C ARG A 337 28.26 -4.96 -21.04
N ALA A 338 28.96 -5.14 -19.92
CA ALA A 338 28.57 -6.11 -18.89
C ALA A 338 27.18 -5.81 -18.30
N PHE A 339 26.83 -4.55 -18.08
CA PHE A 339 25.49 -4.15 -17.63
C PHE A 339 24.45 -4.43 -18.71
N CYS A 340 24.72 -4.04 -19.96
CA CYS A 340 23.80 -4.29 -21.08
C CYS A 340 23.54 -5.78 -21.29
N ASP A 341 24.58 -6.61 -21.18
CA ASP A 341 24.45 -8.07 -21.30
C ASP A 341 23.63 -8.68 -20.15
N ARG A 342 23.76 -8.16 -18.91
CA ARG A 342 22.91 -8.58 -17.77
C ARG A 342 21.45 -8.21 -17.99
N MET A 343 21.17 -7.01 -18.47
CA MET A 343 19.81 -6.57 -18.78
C MET A 343 19.18 -7.43 -19.87
N ASN A 344 19.93 -7.78 -20.91
CA ASN A 344 19.48 -8.68 -21.95
C ASN A 344 19.20 -10.10 -21.42
N ALA A 345 20.10 -10.65 -20.59
CA ALA A 345 19.89 -11.95 -19.94
C ALA A 345 18.68 -11.95 -19.01
N TRP A 346 18.46 -10.88 -18.25
CA TRP A 346 17.27 -10.71 -17.45
C TRP A 346 16.00 -10.72 -18.32
N ALA A 347 15.96 -9.96 -19.41
CA ALA A 347 14.83 -9.95 -20.33
C ALA A 347 14.49 -11.35 -20.86
N GLN A 348 15.51 -12.14 -21.22
CA GLN A 348 15.34 -13.53 -21.64
C GLN A 348 14.76 -14.40 -20.51
N SER A 349 15.17 -14.18 -19.27
CA SER A 349 14.59 -14.87 -18.10
C SER A 349 13.12 -14.53 -17.85
N GLN A 350 12.65 -13.37 -18.36
CA GLN A 350 11.25 -12.95 -18.33
C GLN A 350 10.45 -13.42 -19.56
N GLY A 351 11.00 -14.36 -20.34
CA GLY A 351 10.34 -14.92 -21.51
C GLY A 351 10.38 -14.02 -22.76
N GLN A 352 11.18 -12.95 -22.75
CA GLN A 352 11.37 -12.12 -23.92
C GLN A 352 12.48 -12.69 -24.83
N PRO A 353 12.44 -12.43 -26.15
CA PRO A 353 13.50 -12.87 -27.06
C PRO A 353 14.85 -12.23 -26.75
N GLY A 354 14.86 -11.09 -26.09
CA GLY A 354 16.02 -10.32 -25.67
C GLY A 354 15.66 -8.86 -25.48
N LEU A 355 16.64 -8.07 -25.09
CA LEU A 355 16.53 -6.61 -24.94
C LEU A 355 17.67 -5.97 -25.75
N GLY A 356 17.32 -5.43 -26.93
CA GLY A 356 18.27 -4.76 -27.80
C GLY A 356 18.84 -3.51 -27.12
N TYR A 357 20.13 -3.21 -27.36
CA TYR A 357 20.76 -2.08 -26.72
C TYR A 357 21.80 -1.37 -27.59
N ILE A 358 22.04 -0.11 -27.27
CA ILE A 358 23.17 0.71 -27.72
C ILE A 358 23.79 1.33 -26.48
N PHE A 359 25.12 1.39 -26.44
CA PHE A 359 25.84 2.18 -25.44
C PHE A 359 26.86 3.10 -26.14
N TRP A 360 27.08 4.27 -25.55
CA TRP A 360 27.94 5.29 -26.15
C TRP A 360 29.29 5.38 -25.45
N LYS A 361 30.35 5.48 -26.24
CA LYS A 361 31.72 5.64 -25.77
C LYS A 361 32.38 6.81 -26.46
N GLU A 362 33.32 7.42 -25.77
CA GLU A 362 34.22 8.38 -26.38
C GLU A 362 35.48 7.63 -26.87
N GLU A 363 35.76 7.74 -28.17
CA GLU A 363 36.98 7.24 -28.81
C GLU A 363 37.55 8.35 -29.68
N ASP A 364 38.81 8.69 -29.51
CA ASP A 364 39.53 9.76 -30.24
C ASP A 364 38.79 11.13 -30.23
N GLY A 365 38.17 11.48 -29.09
CA GLY A 365 37.44 12.75 -28.93
C GLY A 365 36.05 12.80 -29.61
N LYS A 366 35.55 11.65 -30.09
CA LYS A 366 34.20 11.52 -30.67
C LYS A 366 33.39 10.54 -29.86
N VAL A 367 32.13 10.90 -29.60
CA VAL A 367 31.17 9.98 -28.98
C VAL A 367 30.54 9.12 -30.06
N GLY A 368 30.77 7.81 -29.98
CA GLY A 368 30.23 6.83 -30.92
C GLY A 368 29.38 5.78 -30.23
N GLY A 369 28.29 5.34 -30.92
CA GLY A 369 27.42 4.26 -30.45
C GLY A 369 28.02 2.89 -30.76
N SER A 370 27.93 1.99 -29.79
CA SER A 370 28.40 0.60 -29.88
C SER A 370 27.28 -0.36 -29.44
N GLY A 371 27.38 -1.60 -29.85
CA GLY A 371 26.43 -2.64 -29.48
C GLY A 371 25.72 -3.29 -30.69
N PRO A 372 24.84 -4.26 -30.43
CA PRO A 372 24.22 -5.05 -31.50
C PRO A 372 23.37 -4.23 -32.48
N LEU A 373 22.70 -3.20 -31.99
CA LEU A 373 21.81 -2.38 -32.82
C LEU A 373 22.57 -1.27 -33.58
N ALA A 374 23.55 -0.64 -32.96
CA ALA A 374 24.28 0.49 -33.54
C ALA A 374 24.85 0.17 -34.93
N LYS A 375 25.47 -0.99 -35.09
CA LYS A 375 26.05 -1.43 -36.37
C LYS A 375 25.01 -1.61 -37.47
N ASN A 376 23.78 -1.99 -37.10
CA ASN A 376 22.73 -2.33 -38.07
C ASN A 376 21.89 -1.12 -38.47
N ILE A 377 21.71 -0.12 -37.60
CA ILE A 377 20.96 1.10 -37.94
C ILE A 377 21.82 2.19 -38.57
N GLY A 378 23.14 2.10 -38.39
CA GLY A 378 24.13 3.02 -38.94
C GLY A 378 24.45 4.22 -38.04
N GLU A 379 25.57 4.89 -38.31
CA GLU A 379 26.12 5.97 -37.48
C GLU A 379 25.17 7.19 -37.39
N GLU A 380 24.58 7.59 -38.53
CA GLU A 380 23.65 8.74 -38.59
C GLU A 380 22.42 8.56 -37.68
N ARG A 381 21.76 7.40 -37.76
CA ARG A 381 20.57 7.09 -36.92
C ARG A 381 20.96 6.91 -35.45
N THR A 382 22.13 6.33 -35.17
CA THR A 382 22.67 6.18 -33.82
C THR A 382 22.96 7.52 -33.15
N GLU A 383 23.49 8.47 -33.91
CA GLU A 383 23.75 9.83 -33.43
C GLU A 383 22.43 10.63 -33.23
N ALA A 384 21.48 10.49 -34.16
CA ALA A 384 20.16 11.11 -34.02
C ALA A 384 19.41 10.60 -32.76
N LEU A 385 19.48 9.30 -32.46
CA LEU A 385 18.97 8.72 -31.21
C LEU A 385 19.63 9.33 -29.99
N ARG A 386 20.97 9.43 -30.01
CA ARG A 386 21.75 10.01 -28.90
C ARG A 386 21.29 11.44 -28.59
N GLN A 387 21.12 12.26 -29.63
CA GLN A 387 20.68 13.65 -29.51
C GLN A 387 19.25 13.75 -29.01
N GLN A 388 18.31 12.98 -29.55
CA GLN A 388 16.91 12.95 -29.11
C GLN A 388 16.82 12.60 -27.63
N LEU A 389 17.54 11.57 -27.18
CA LEU A 389 17.45 11.05 -25.82
C LEU A 389 18.38 11.79 -24.82
N GLY A 390 19.16 12.78 -25.28
CA GLY A 390 20.10 13.54 -24.44
C GLY A 390 21.14 12.66 -23.75
N LEU A 391 21.68 11.66 -24.48
CA LEU A 391 22.67 10.70 -23.97
C LEU A 391 24.09 11.14 -24.31
N GLU A 392 25.03 10.74 -23.46
CA GLU A 392 26.45 11.09 -23.54
C GLU A 392 27.33 9.84 -23.53
N ALA A 393 28.65 10.05 -23.64
CA ALA A 393 29.60 8.96 -23.46
C ALA A 393 29.47 8.41 -22.03
N GLY A 394 29.42 7.09 -21.90
CA GLY A 394 29.15 6.40 -20.63
C GLY A 394 27.67 6.02 -20.39
N ASP A 395 26.78 6.41 -21.29
CA ASP A 395 25.35 6.08 -21.22
C ASP A 395 25.00 4.87 -22.10
N ALA A 396 23.85 4.26 -21.82
CA ALA A 396 23.25 3.23 -22.66
C ALA A 396 21.76 3.50 -22.91
N CYS A 397 21.20 2.78 -23.86
CA CYS A 397 19.78 2.76 -24.13
C CYS A 397 19.34 1.35 -24.52
N PHE A 398 18.21 0.91 -23.96
CA PHE A 398 17.55 -0.34 -24.31
C PHE A 398 16.32 -0.07 -25.17
N PHE A 399 15.93 -1.06 -26.00
CA PHE A 399 14.85 -0.90 -26.96
C PHE A 399 13.89 -2.08 -26.88
N VAL A 400 12.59 -1.76 -26.84
CA VAL A 400 11.50 -2.73 -26.91
C VAL A 400 10.66 -2.39 -28.13
N ALA A 401 10.33 -3.38 -28.94
CA ALA A 401 9.54 -3.20 -30.16
C ALA A 401 8.33 -4.13 -30.18
N GLY A 402 7.19 -3.63 -30.66
CA GLY A 402 5.96 -4.38 -30.78
C GLY A 402 4.71 -3.50 -30.69
N ASP A 403 3.57 -4.11 -30.43
CA ASP A 403 2.36 -3.39 -30.06
C ASP A 403 2.48 -2.92 -28.60
N PRO A 404 2.45 -1.60 -28.33
CA PRO A 404 2.59 -1.07 -26.96
C PRO A 404 1.61 -1.68 -25.97
N ALA A 405 0.39 -1.98 -26.37
CA ALA A 405 -0.59 -2.61 -25.49
C ALA A 405 -0.13 -3.97 -24.91
N LYS A 406 0.79 -4.64 -25.60
CA LYS A 406 1.32 -5.95 -25.19
C LYS A 406 2.65 -5.89 -24.43
N PHE A 407 3.47 -4.86 -24.68
CA PHE A 407 4.82 -4.81 -24.12
C PHE A 407 5.03 -3.74 -23.03
N TYR A 408 4.10 -2.81 -22.85
CA TYR A 408 4.34 -1.67 -21.95
C TYR A 408 4.72 -2.08 -20.52
N LYS A 409 4.09 -3.14 -19.99
CA LYS A 409 4.41 -3.67 -18.65
C LYS A 409 5.86 -4.13 -18.57
N PHE A 410 6.30 -4.93 -19.54
CA PHE A 410 7.68 -5.36 -19.61
C PHE A 410 8.66 -4.18 -19.75
N ALA A 411 8.32 -3.17 -20.57
CA ALA A 411 9.14 -1.96 -20.69
C ALA A 411 9.25 -1.20 -19.37
N GLY A 412 8.17 -1.11 -18.60
CA GLY A 412 8.16 -0.54 -17.25
C GLY A 412 9.01 -1.32 -16.25
N GLU A 413 8.95 -2.66 -16.31
CA GLU A 413 9.81 -3.52 -15.49
C GLU A 413 11.29 -3.37 -15.85
N ALA A 414 11.62 -3.30 -17.16
CA ALA A 414 12.96 -3.06 -17.64
C ALA A 414 13.48 -1.68 -17.21
N ARG A 415 12.64 -0.66 -17.27
CA ARG A 415 12.93 0.69 -16.74
C ARG A 415 13.29 0.64 -15.26
N THR A 416 12.48 -0.04 -14.46
CA THR A 416 12.71 -0.18 -13.01
C THR A 416 13.96 -0.96 -12.72
N ARG A 417 14.18 -2.08 -13.41
CA ARG A 417 15.38 -2.91 -13.28
C ARG A 417 16.65 -2.15 -13.62
N ALA A 418 16.65 -1.38 -14.70
CA ALA A 418 17.80 -0.58 -15.09
C ALA A 418 18.13 0.47 -14.02
N ALA A 419 17.12 1.17 -13.50
CA ALA A 419 17.33 2.18 -12.47
C ALA A 419 17.81 1.59 -11.15
N ASP A 420 17.33 0.41 -10.75
CA ASP A 420 17.78 -0.30 -9.55
C ASP A 420 19.24 -0.73 -9.65
N GLU A 421 19.64 -1.37 -10.74
CA GLU A 421 21.04 -1.79 -10.92
C GLU A 421 22.04 -0.63 -10.99
N LEU A 422 21.59 0.52 -11.49
CA LEU A 422 22.40 1.74 -11.59
C LEU A 422 22.26 2.66 -10.36
N ASN A 423 21.46 2.28 -9.34
CA ASN A 423 21.18 3.07 -8.14
C ASN A 423 20.69 4.50 -8.46
N LEU A 424 19.83 4.64 -9.46
CA LEU A 424 19.29 5.94 -9.89
C LEU A 424 18.05 6.38 -9.09
N ILE A 425 17.40 5.47 -8.38
CA ILE A 425 16.15 5.76 -7.63
C ILE A 425 16.51 6.45 -6.31
N ASP A 426 16.05 7.68 -6.12
CA ASP A 426 16.16 8.39 -4.84
C ASP A 426 15.14 7.83 -3.83
N ARG A 427 15.61 6.91 -2.97
CA ARG A 427 14.75 6.21 -2.01
C ARG A 427 14.42 7.02 -0.75
N ASP A 428 15.06 8.18 -0.57
CA ASP A 428 14.90 9.00 0.63
C ASP A 428 13.88 10.12 0.48
N ARG A 429 12.86 9.92 -0.36
CA ARG A 429 11.77 10.87 -0.57
C ARG A 429 10.45 10.18 -0.90
N PHE A 430 9.37 10.93 -0.80
CA PHE A 430 8.03 10.54 -1.24
C PHE A 430 7.63 11.39 -2.44
N GLU A 431 7.52 10.75 -3.61
CA GLU A 431 7.07 11.37 -4.84
C GLU A 431 5.64 10.94 -5.15
N MET A 432 4.76 11.91 -5.29
CA MET A 432 3.33 11.72 -5.49
C MET A 432 2.87 12.32 -6.81
N CYS A 433 1.86 11.68 -7.41
CA CYS A 433 1.16 12.20 -8.57
C CYS A 433 -0.29 11.70 -8.61
N TRP A 434 -1.11 12.35 -9.41
CA TRP A 434 -2.38 11.84 -9.88
C TRP A 434 -2.22 11.27 -11.28
N ILE A 435 -2.69 10.05 -11.51
CA ILE A 435 -2.93 9.53 -12.85
C ILE A 435 -4.38 9.80 -13.16
N VAL A 436 -4.63 10.42 -14.31
CA VAL A 436 -5.95 10.94 -14.69
C VAL A 436 -6.36 10.43 -16.08
N ASP A 437 -7.60 10.64 -16.47
CA ASP A 437 -8.13 10.34 -17.80
C ASP A 437 -7.98 8.84 -18.18
N PHE A 438 -8.35 7.97 -17.24
CA PHE A 438 -8.38 6.53 -17.48
C PHE A 438 -9.35 6.17 -18.61
N PRO A 439 -9.12 5.07 -19.34
CA PRO A 439 -10.14 4.54 -20.25
C PRO A 439 -11.40 4.16 -19.47
N PHE A 440 -12.58 4.46 -20.02
CA PHE A 440 -13.85 4.09 -19.39
C PHE A 440 -14.18 2.62 -19.64
N PHE A 441 -13.88 2.15 -20.84
CA PHE A 441 -14.03 0.76 -21.24
C PHE A 441 -12.68 0.17 -21.67
N GLU A 442 -12.57 -1.16 -21.56
CA GLU A 442 -11.47 -1.95 -22.11
C GLU A 442 -12.01 -3.17 -22.85
N TYR A 443 -11.18 -3.77 -23.69
CA TYR A 443 -11.51 -5.04 -24.35
C TYR A 443 -10.96 -6.19 -23.52
N ASN A 444 -11.86 -7.03 -23.03
CA ASN A 444 -11.52 -8.25 -22.32
C ASN A 444 -11.19 -9.34 -23.33
N GLU A 445 -9.91 -9.68 -23.49
CA GLU A 445 -9.43 -10.68 -24.44
C GLU A 445 -9.91 -12.11 -24.10
N GLU A 446 -10.11 -12.43 -22.83
CA GLU A 446 -10.57 -13.76 -22.38
C GLU A 446 -12.04 -13.96 -22.70
N GLU A 447 -12.87 -12.99 -22.37
CA GLU A 447 -14.31 -13.03 -22.61
C GLU A 447 -14.72 -12.52 -24.00
N LYS A 448 -13.78 -11.95 -24.77
CA LYS A 448 -13.97 -11.39 -26.11
C LYS A 448 -15.10 -10.36 -26.18
N LYS A 449 -15.19 -9.50 -25.18
CA LYS A 449 -16.21 -8.44 -25.07
C LYS A 449 -15.62 -7.14 -24.53
N ILE A 450 -16.36 -6.05 -24.69
CA ILE A 450 -16.09 -4.78 -24.02
C ILE A 450 -16.54 -4.93 -22.56
N ASP A 451 -15.72 -4.43 -21.62
CA ASP A 451 -16.02 -4.37 -20.21
C ASP A 451 -15.62 -3.00 -19.64
N PHE A 452 -16.05 -2.69 -18.42
CA PHE A 452 -15.55 -1.50 -17.73
C PHE A 452 -14.07 -1.69 -17.38
N ALA A 453 -13.26 -0.68 -17.69
CA ALA A 453 -11.83 -0.73 -17.36
C ALA A 453 -11.59 -0.69 -15.84
N HIS A 454 -12.46 0.03 -15.11
CA HIS A 454 -12.39 0.24 -13.66
C HIS A 454 -13.78 0.33 -13.05
N ASN A 455 -14.06 1.38 -12.28
CA ASN A 455 -15.32 1.56 -11.57
C ASN A 455 -16.46 1.96 -12.53
N PRO A 456 -17.54 1.15 -12.64
CA PRO A 456 -18.67 1.42 -13.52
C PRO A 456 -19.51 2.66 -13.13
N PHE A 457 -19.33 3.17 -11.92
CA PHE A 457 -20.05 4.35 -11.42
C PHE A 457 -19.36 5.68 -11.74
N SER A 458 -18.23 5.65 -12.46
CA SER A 458 -17.53 6.84 -12.91
C SER A 458 -18.32 7.56 -14.01
N MET A 459 -18.15 8.88 -14.12
CA MET A 459 -18.70 9.66 -15.20
C MET A 459 -17.79 9.54 -16.44
N PRO A 460 -18.31 9.11 -17.60
CA PRO A 460 -17.57 9.17 -18.85
C PRO A 460 -17.41 10.63 -19.32
N GLN A 461 -16.25 10.95 -19.85
CA GLN A 461 -16.01 12.25 -20.48
C GLN A 461 -16.87 12.37 -21.75
N GLY A 462 -17.51 13.51 -21.93
CA GLY A 462 -18.50 13.72 -22.99
C GLY A 462 -19.90 13.15 -22.71
N GLY A 463 -20.11 12.48 -21.58
CA GLY A 463 -21.44 12.06 -21.10
C GLY A 463 -22.18 11.14 -22.07
N LEU A 464 -23.49 11.39 -22.22
CA LEU A 464 -24.36 10.56 -23.05
C LEU A 464 -23.99 10.65 -24.54
N GLU A 465 -23.60 11.84 -25.04
CA GLU A 465 -23.20 12.03 -26.44
C GLU A 465 -21.99 11.17 -26.82
N ALA A 466 -21.02 11.05 -25.91
CA ALA A 466 -19.87 10.18 -26.13
C ALA A 466 -20.26 8.69 -26.17
N LEU A 467 -21.13 8.25 -25.25
CA LEU A 467 -21.62 6.86 -25.24
C LEU A 467 -22.42 6.50 -26.49
N GLU A 468 -23.12 7.46 -27.10
CA GLU A 468 -23.92 7.21 -28.30
C GLU A 468 -23.11 7.30 -29.61
N GLY A 469 -22.14 8.23 -29.67
CA GLY A 469 -21.49 8.63 -30.91
C GLY A 469 -20.03 8.20 -31.08
N GLN A 470 -19.35 7.77 -30.02
CA GLN A 470 -17.93 7.42 -30.09
C GLN A 470 -17.69 5.90 -30.00
N ASP A 471 -16.51 5.48 -30.45
CA ASP A 471 -16.01 4.14 -30.18
C ASP A 471 -15.87 3.96 -28.65
N PRO A 472 -16.50 2.96 -28.03
CA PRO A 472 -16.42 2.73 -26.58
C PRO A 472 -14.98 2.69 -26.06
N LEU A 473 -14.04 2.11 -26.80
CA LEU A 473 -12.63 2.00 -26.39
C LEU A 473 -11.86 3.31 -26.45
N SER A 474 -12.45 4.37 -27.06
CA SER A 474 -11.86 5.72 -27.08
C SER A 474 -12.35 6.63 -25.96
N ILE A 475 -13.40 6.23 -25.23
CA ILE A 475 -14.03 7.05 -24.20
C ILE A 475 -13.17 7.03 -22.93
N LYS A 476 -12.83 8.20 -22.40
CA LYS A 476 -12.15 8.37 -21.13
C LYS A 476 -13.15 8.56 -19.99
N ALA A 477 -12.74 8.23 -18.77
CA ALA A 477 -13.49 8.49 -17.56
C ALA A 477 -12.93 9.69 -16.79
N PHE A 478 -13.79 10.36 -16.03
CA PHE A 478 -13.35 11.26 -14.97
C PHE A 478 -12.89 10.47 -13.74
N GLN A 479 -11.98 9.54 -13.96
CA GLN A 479 -11.33 8.72 -12.96
C GLN A 479 -9.89 9.15 -12.74
N TYR A 480 -9.44 9.03 -11.50
CA TYR A 480 -8.10 9.41 -11.07
C TYR A 480 -7.60 8.51 -9.95
N ASP A 481 -6.32 8.17 -10.01
CA ASP A 481 -5.62 7.41 -8.98
C ASP A 481 -4.47 8.25 -8.41
N ALA A 482 -4.35 8.28 -7.08
CA ALA A 482 -3.19 8.84 -6.42
C ALA A 482 -2.09 7.78 -6.31
N VAL A 483 -0.90 8.14 -6.74
CA VAL A 483 0.26 7.24 -6.73
C VAL A 483 1.37 7.85 -5.87
N CYS A 484 1.99 7.04 -5.03
CA CYS A 484 3.17 7.39 -4.25
C CYS A 484 4.24 6.32 -4.42
N ASN A 485 5.43 6.71 -4.92
CA ASN A 485 6.59 5.82 -5.02
C ASN A 485 6.32 4.49 -5.75
N GLY A 486 5.48 4.52 -6.78
CA GLY A 486 5.12 3.31 -7.53
C GLY A 486 3.95 2.51 -6.98
N PHE A 487 3.31 2.98 -5.91
CA PHE A 487 2.12 2.37 -5.32
C PHE A 487 0.90 3.27 -5.50
N GLU A 488 -0.19 2.71 -5.98
CA GLU A 488 -1.50 3.34 -5.90
C GLU A 488 -1.91 3.45 -4.42
N ILE A 489 -2.05 4.66 -3.93
CA ILE A 489 -2.47 4.95 -2.55
C ILE A 489 -3.93 5.35 -2.46
N ALA A 490 -4.55 5.79 -3.55
CA ALA A 490 -5.98 6.06 -3.62
C ALA A 490 -6.50 5.88 -5.04
N SER A 491 -7.80 5.58 -5.15
CA SER A 491 -8.56 5.64 -6.39
C SER A 491 -9.84 6.44 -6.18
N GLY A 492 -10.26 7.18 -7.20
CA GLY A 492 -11.45 8.00 -7.15
C GLY A 492 -12.00 8.37 -8.51
N SER A 493 -13.17 8.99 -8.52
CA SER A 493 -13.78 9.53 -9.74
C SER A 493 -14.86 10.58 -9.42
N ILE A 494 -15.21 11.37 -10.43
CA ILE A 494 -16.51 12.01 -10.47
C ILE A 494 -17.52 10.95 -10.85
N ARG A 495 -18.66 10.93 -10.16
CA ARG A 495 -19.66 9.87 -10.31
C ARG A 495 -20.68 10.19 -11.38
N ASN A 496 -21.13 9.16 -12.03
CA ASN A 496 -22.38 9.25 -12.79
C ASN A 496 -23.56 9.40 -11.81
N GLN A 497 -24.38 10.41 -12.01
CA GLN A 497 -25.63 10.64 -11.25
C GLN A 497 -26.89 10.57 -12.12
N SER A 498 -26.76 10.22 -13.41
CA SER A 498 -27.87 10.11 -14.36
C SER A 498 -28.30 8.66 -14.51
N PRO A 499 -29.59 8.31 -14.24
CA PRO A 499 -30.08 6.95 -14.46
C PRO A 499 -30.02 6.54 -15.94
N GLU A 500 -30.27 7.46 -16.87
CA GLU A 500 -30.22 7.22 -18.32
C GLU A 500 -28.79 6.87 -18.77
N LEU A 501 -27.82 7.68 -18.35
CA LEU A 501 -26.40 7.44 -18.65
C LEU A 501 -25.90 6.12 -18.04
N MET A 502 -26.37 5.77 -16.83
CA MET A 502 -26.06 4.50 -16.19
C MET A 502 -26.52 3.32 -17.06
N VAL A 503 -27.78 3.30 -17.46
CA VAL A 503 -28.33 2.23 -18.32
C VAL A 503 -27.52 2.15 -19.62
N LYS A 504 -27.26 3.31 -20.27
CA LYS A 504 -26.52 3.35 -21.53
C LYS A 504 -25.08 2.84 -21.44
N ALA A 505 -24.40 3.16 -20.35
CA ALA A 505 -23.05 2.65 -20.10
C ALA A 505 -23.05 1.12 -19.89
N PHE A 506 -24.01 0.59 -19.15
CA PHE A 506 -24.14 -0.84 -18.90
C PHE A 506 -24.58 -1.62 -20.16
N GLU A 507 -25.39 -1.03 -21.04
CA GLU A 507 -25.71 -1.61 -22.35
C GLU A 507 -24.46 -1.86 -23.22
N LYS A 508 -23.44 -1.00 -23.14
CA LYS A 508 -22.18 -1.18 -23.88
C LYS A 508 -21.38 -2.42 -23.45
N VAL A 509 -21.55 -2.85 -22.21
CA VAL A 509 -20.92 -4.09 -21.69
C VAL A 509 -21.88 -5.29 -21.74
N GLY A 510 -23.03 -5.16 -22.40
CA GLY A 510 -23.98 -6.25 -22.64
C GLY A 510 -24.96 -6.50 -21.50
N LEU A 511 -25.17 -5.53 -20.60
CA LEU A 511 -26.14 -5.60 -19.52
C LEU A 511 -27.38 -4.76 -19.86
N SER A 512 -28.57 -5.31 -19.62
CA SER A 512 -29.84 -4.63 -19.85
C SER A 512 -30.21 -3.69 -18.69
N GLN A 513 -31.21 -2.83 -18.91
CA GLN A 513 -31.79 -2.04 -17.83
C GLN A 513 -32.28 -2.92 -16.66
N THR A 514 -32.86 -4.08 -16.94
CA THR A 514 -33.31 -5.03 -15.89
C THR A 514 -32.12 -5.51 -15.06
N ASP A 515 -30.97 -5.81 -15.70
CA ASP A 515 -29.76 -6.19 -14.96
C ASP A 515 -29.27 -5.07 -14.04
N VAL A 516 -29.35 -3.81 -14.49
CA VAL A 516 -29.00 -2.63 -13.67
C VAL A 516 -29.94 -2.50 -12.48
N GLU A 517 -31.25 -2.66 -12.69
CA GLU A 517 -32.27 -2.60 -11.64
C GLU A 517 -32.12 -3.73 -10.61
N GLU A 518 -31.74 -4.93 -11.04
CA GLU A 518 -31.50 -6.06 -10.14
C GLU A 518 -30.21 -5.92 -9.33
N ARG A 519 -29.11 -5.51 -9.98
CA ARG A 519 -27.80 -5.45 -9.34
C ARG A 519 -27.55 -4.17 -8.55
N PHE A 520 -28.07 -3.03 -9.04
CA PHE A 520 -27.82 -1.69 -8.52
C PHE A 520 -29.10 -0.91 -8.20
N GLY A 521 -30.22 -1.62 -8.00
CA GLY A 521 -31.55 -1.03 -7.91
C GLY A 521 -31.71 0.05 -6.83
N GLY A 522 -30.94 -0.01 -5.74
CA GLY A 522 -30.94 1.03 -4.71
C GLY A 522 -30.40 2.36 -5.24
N LEU A 523 -29.25 2.32 -5.88
CA LEU A 523 -28.58 3.50 -6.44
C LEU A 523 -29.32 4.03 -7.68
N TYR A 524 -29.74 3.13 -8.58
CA TYR A 524 -30.50 3.48 -9.78
C TYR A 524 -31.83 4.21 -9.43
N ARG A 525 -32.57 3.71 -8.42
CA ARG A 525 -33.77 4.41 -7.93
C ARG A 525 -33.44 5.77 -7.33
N ALA A 526 -32.39 5.87 -6.53
CA ALA A 526 -31.99 7.12 -5.89
C ALA A 526 -31.70 8.22 -6.91
N PHE A 527 -31.02 7.89 -8.00
CA PHE A 527 -30.71 8.86 -9.06
C PHE A 527 -31.96 9.43 -9.75
N GLN A 528 -33.11 8.74 -9.72
CA GLN A 528 -34.38 9.24 -10.24
C GLN A 528 -35.01 10.34 -9.38
N TYR A 529 -34.49 10.56 -8.17
CA TYR A 529 -35.07 11.52 -7.21
C TYR A 529 -34.14 12.71 -6.93
N GLY A 530 -33.28 13.07 -7.87
CA GLY A 530 -32.48 14.28 -7.80
C GLY A 530 -31.12 14.07 -7.12
N ALA A 531 -30.23 13.32 -7.79
CA ALA A 531 -28.85 13.17 -7.36
C ALA A 531 -28.02 14.41 -7.72
N PRO A 532 -27.23 14.98 -6.79
CA PRO A 532 -26.30 16.06 -7.10
C PRO A 532 -25.10 15.56 -7.90
N PRO A 533 -24.38 16.42 -8.64
CA PRO A 533 -23.02 16.12 -9.06
C PRO A 533 -22.19 15.80 -7.81
N HIS A 534 -21.45 14.68 -7.83
CA HIS A 534 -20.65 14.25 -6.67
C HIS A 534 -19.43 13.48 -7.11
N GLY A 535 -18.45 13.41 -6.24
CA GLY A 535 -17.21 12.70 -6.46
C GLY A 535 -16.43 12.48 -5.18
N GLY A 536 -15.46 11.62 -5.24
CA GLY A 536 -14.62 11.30 -4.09
C GLY A 536 -13.52 10.32 -4.43
N CYS A 537 -12.87 9.84 -3.38
CA CYS A 537 -11.80 8.85 -3.50
C CYS A 537 -11.72 7.99 -2.24
N ALA A 538 -10.92 6.93 -2.33
CA ALA A 538 -10.64 6.05 -1.20
C ALA A 538 -9.13 5.81 -1.10
N PHE A 539 -8.50 6.28 -0.01
CA PHE A 539 -7.10 6.01 0.27
C PHE A 539 -6.95 4.69 1.01
N GLY A 540 -6.09 3.79 0.50
CA GLY A 540 -5.74 2.56 1.18
C GLY A 540 -4.86 2.83 2.40
N ILE A 541 -5.43 2.84 3.60
CA ILE A 541 -4.72 3.16 4.85
C ILE A 541 -3.53 2.25 5.06
N ASP A 542 -3.72 0.96 4.83
CA ASP A 542 -2.67 -0.04 5.03
C ASP A 542 -1.45 0.26 4.14
N ARG A 543 -1.68 0.64 2.89
CA ARG A 543 -0.62 0.97 1.94
C ARG A 543 0.09 2.27 2.30
N VAL A 544 -0.66 3.31 2.69
CA VAL A 544 -0.08 4.58 3.18
C VAL A 544 0.79 4.34 4.41
N VAL A 545 0.31 3.57 5.38
CA VAL A 545 1.08 3.22 6.59
C VAL A 545 2.33 2.42 6.23
N MET A 546 2.22 1.41 5.36
CA MET A 546 3.36 0.60 4.91
C MET A 546 4.47 1.47 4.31
N LEU A 547 4.12 2.42 3.46
CA LEU A 547 5.08 3.36 2.86
C LEU A 547 5.75 4.24 3.92
N LEU A 548 4.98 4.82 4.83
CA LEU A 548 5.48 5.75 5.85
C LEU A 548 6.38 5.09 6.90
N VAL A 549 6.12 3.82 7.24
CA VAL A 549 6.99 3.08 8.19
C VAL A 549 8.10 2.29 7.50
N GLY A 550 8.10 2.23 6.16
CA GLY A 550 9.07 1.48 5.39
C GLY A 550 8.96 -0.05 5.56
N ALA A 551 7.76 -0.56 5.86
CA ALA A 551 7.52 -1.98 6.03
C ALA A 551 7.54 -2.71 4.67
N LYS A 552 8.03 -3.96 4.67
CA LYS A 552 8.15 -4.76 3.44
C LYS A 552 6.82 -5.40 3.01
N ASN A 553 5.89 -5.58 3.94
CA ASN A 553 4.57 -6.15 3.69
C ASN A 553 3.55 -5.64 4.71
N LEU A 554 2.26 -5.79 4.38
CA LEU A 554 1.15 -5.29 5.20
C LEU A 554 0.99 -6.00 6.54
N ARG A 555 1.49 -7.23 6.72
CA ARG A 555 1.42 -7.94 8.01
C ARG A 555 2.31 -7.31 9.07
N GLU A 556 3.32 -6.53 8.66
CA GLU A 556 4.18 -5.77 9.58
C GLU A 556 3.50 -4.51 10.16
N ILE A 557 2.33 -4.14 9.64
CA ILE A 557 1.58 -2.95 10.08
C ILE A 557 0.14 -3.28 10.50
N THR A 558 -0.22 -4.56 10.56
CA THR A 558 -1.55 -5.04 10.95
C THR A 558 -1.47 -5.79 12.28
N LEU A 559 -2.41 -5.50 13.21
CA LEU A 559 -2.40 -6.10 14.55
C LEU A 559 -2.48 -7.63 14.51
N PHE A 560 -3.52 -8.17 13.90
CA PHE A 560 -3.82 -9.60 13.86
C PHE A 560 -4.12 -10.02 12.41
N PRO A 561 -3.09 -10.09 11.53
CA PRO A 561 -3.31 -10.45 10.14
C PRO A 561 -3.47 -11.96 9.98
N MET A 562 -4.18 -12.36 8.92
CA MET A 562 -4.15 -13.73 8.42
C MET A 562 -2.80 -14.05 7.74
N ASN A 563 -2.48 -15.34 7.63
CA ASN A 563 -1.36 -15.82 6.84
C ASN A 563 -1.66 -15.80 5.33
N GLN A 564 -0.71 -16.27 4.51
CA GLN A 564 -0.87 -16.35 3.05
C GLN A 564 -1.92 -17.37 2.58
N GLN A 565 -2.40 -18.24 3.45
CA GLN A 565 -3.48 -19.19 3.18
C GLN A 565 -4.84 -18.68 3.67
N ALA A 566 -4.96 -17.38 3.98
CA ALA A 566 -6.14 -16.75 4.53
C ALA A 566 -6.63 -17.41 5.85
N GLN A 567 -5.69 -17.74 6.74
CA GLN A 567 -5.97 -18.32 8.04
C GLN A 567 -5.49 -17.41 9.17
N ASP A 568 -6.34 -17.19 10.16
CA ASP A 568 -5.96 -16.61 11.45
C ASP A 568 -5.45 -17.73 12.36
N LEU A 569 -4.13 -17.82 12.50
CA LEU A 569 -3.47 -18.87 13.28
C LEU A 569 -3.59 -18.66 14.80
N LEU A 570 -3.89 -17.45 15.25
CA LEU A 570 -4.09 -17.13 16.66
C LEU A 570 -5.48 -17.55 17.13
N MET A 571 -6.53 -17.20 16.37
CA MET A 571 -7.92 -17.47 16.70
C MET A 571 -8.45 -18.76 16.06
N ASN A 572 -7.63 -19.43 15.25
CA ASN A 572 -7.96 -20.66 14.54
C ASN A 572 -9.20 -20.48 13.61
N ALA A 573 -9.17 -19.42 12.81
CA ALA A 573 -10.20 -19.15 11.80
C ALA A 573 -9.61 -19.29 10.37
N PRO A 574 -10.41 -19.75 9.37
CA PRO A 574 -11.79 -20.23 9.52
C PRO A 574 -11.90 -21.58 10.23
N SER A 575 -13.01 -21.81 10.91
CA SER A 575 -13.29 -23.04 11.63
C SER A 575 -14.59 -23.70 11.17
N PRO A 576 -14.76 -25.02 11.30
CA PRO A 576 -15.99 -25.70 10.92
C PRO A 576 -17.20 -25.19 11.70
N ALA A 577 -18.32 -24.98 11.01
CA ALA A 577 -19.59 -24.73 11.66
C ALA A 577 -20.14 -26.01 12.32
N THR A 578 -20.78 -25.86 13.47
CA THR A 578 -21.41 -26.99 14.16
C THR A 578 -22.65 -27.49 13.41
N PRO A 579 -23.05 -28.76 13.56
CA PRO A 579 -24.28 -29.28 12.95
C PRO A 579 -25.55 -28.49 13.34
N THR A 580 -25.57 -27.93 14.54
CA THR A 580 -26.68 -27.08 15.01
C THR A 580 -26.72 -25.76 14.25
N GLN A 581 -25.58 -25.08 14.11
CA GLN A 581 -25.47 -23.84 13.32
C GLN A 581 -25.89 -24.06 11.88
N LEU A 582 -25.43 -25.14 11.24
CA LEU A 582 -25.81 -25.45 9.85
C LEU A 582 -27.32 -25.69 9.72
N ARG A 583 -27.96 -26.40 10.66
CA ARG A 583 -29.43 -26.60 10.66
C ARG A 583 -30.19 -25.31 10.86
N GLU A 584 -29.77 -24.45 11.79
CA GLU A 584 -30.41 -23.15 12.03
C GLU A 584 -30.31 -22.20 10.83
N LEU A 585 -29.27 -22.36 10.01
CA LEU A 585 -29.06 -21.60 8.78
C LEU A 585 -29.63 -22.28 7.54
N ALA A 586 -30.28 -23.46 7.67
CA ALA A 586 -30.72 -24.28 6.55
C ALA A 586 -29.64 -24.58 5.51
N LEU A 587 -28.39 -24.79 5.96
CA LEU A 587 -27.22 -25.02 5.11
C LEU A 587 -26.69 -26.45 5.22
N ARG A 588 -26.09 -26.91 4.12
CA ARG A 588 -25.37 -28.18 4.05
C ARG A 588 -23.99 -27.98 3.41
N VAL A 589 -22.97 -28.52 4.04
CA VAL A 589 -21.62 -28.58 3.45
C VAL A 589 -21.60 -29.69 2.40
N VAL A 590 -21.30 -29.33 1.15
CA VAL A 590 -21.06 -30.28 0.07
C VAL A 590 -19.56 -30.39 -0.10
N PRO A 591 -18.96 -31.60 0.02
CA PRO A 591 -17.52 -31.78 -0.23
C PRO A 591 -17.19 -31.36 -1.67
N SER A 592 -16.11 -30.55 -1.81
CA SER A 592 -15.59 -30.29 -3.15
C SER A 592 -15.13 -31.61 -3.75
N LYS A 593 -15.49 -31.88 -5.02
CA LYS A 593 -14.82 -32.94 -5.78
C LYS A 593 -13.35 -32.49 -5.88
N LYS A 594 -12.46 -33.21 -5.23
CA LYS A 594 -11.04 -33.11 -5.57
C LYS A 594 -10.91 -33.74 -6.96
N ASP A 595 -10.67 -32.90 -7.97
CA ASP A 595 -10.20 -33.37 -9.26
C ASP A 595 -8.79 -33.97 -9.14
#